data_5f45f89d2080a0b4c4c0d1031599f37e
#
_entry.id   5f45f89d2080a0b4c4c0d1031599f37e
#
_cell.length_a   1.000
_cell.length_b   1.000
_cell.length_c   1.000
_cell.angle_alpha   90.00
_cell.angle_beta   90.00
_cell.angle_gamma   90.00
#
_symmetry.space_group_name_H-M   'P 1'
#
loop_
_entity.id
_entity.type
_entity.pdbx_description
1 polymer ?
#
loop_
_entity_poly.entity_id
_entity_poly.type
_entity_poly.pdbx_seq_one_letter_code
_entity_poly.pdbx_strand_id
1 'polypeptide(L)'
;MNKPFSPSPLSPIPFVNYGGKGQTLHFLHANGYPPACYQPLTERLASQYHMVGMLLRPLWPNSKPEEINDWTPFTNDLLKFFDEQKLDSVIGVGHSIGAIVTLRAALREPSRFRALVLMEPVLFPRYFILEWNLARVFGLGNKIHPLIQGALKRRREFDDLDKVFEGYRRRPIFRFFSDENLRIFINGMTKQKADGGYELAYSPEWEARIYYTGVWRDLDLWKNLPRIEVPTIIIRGAETDTFWESTAKSVEKRNPKIKIVALEKSTHLLPLEKPQEVFDITEKFLRDVL
;
A
#
# COMPACT_ATOMS: atom_id res chain seq x y z
N MET A 1 8.40 9.49 22.05
CA MET A 1 8.52 10.82 21.44
C MET A 1 8.67 10.57 19.93
N ASN A 2 7.60 10.78 19.15
CA ASN A 2 7.65 10.65 17.70
C ASN A 2 8.58 11.73 17.14
N LYS A 3 9.69 11.34 16.51
CA LYS A 3 10.47 12.28 15.70
C LYS A 3 9.55 12.75 14.58
N PRO A 4 9.38 14.07 14.39
CA PRO A 4 8.58 14.58 13.28
C PRO A 4 9.19 14.06 11.97
N PHE A 5 8.31 13.63 11.07
CA PHE A 5 8.64 13.29 9.71
C PHE A 5 9.40 14.45 9.06
N SER A 6 10.68 14.25 8.78
CA SER A 6 11.50 15.19 8.01
C SER A 6 11.84 14.53 6.68
N PRO A 7 11.35 15.06 5.53
CA PRO A 7 11.82 14.60 4.24
C PRO A 7 13.33 14.82 4.15
N SER A 8 14.04 13.85 3.59
CA SER A 8 15.48 13.98 3.39
C SER A 8 15.75 15.16 2.43
N PRO A 9 16.64 16.10 2.79
CA PRO A 9 16.97 17.25 1.95
C PRO A 9 17.74 16.86 0.66
N LEU A 10 18.16 15.61 0.52
CA LEU A 10 19.02 15.13 -0.57
C LEU A 10 18.28 14.45 -1.72
N SER A 11 16.98 14.17 -1.57
CA SER A 11 16.19 13.52 -2.62
C SER A 11 15.03 14.41 -3.08
N PRO A 12 14.80 14.54 -4.40
CA PRO A 12 13.60 15.18 -4.94
C PRO A 12 12.35 14.30 -4.67
N ILE A 13 12.50 12.99 -4.47
CA ILE A 13 11.38 12.10 -4.12
C ILE A 13 11.29 11.96 -2.60
N PRO A 14 10.20 12.45 -1.97
CA PRO A 14 10.04 12.36 -0.51
C PRO A 14 9.94 10.92 -0.03
N PHE A 15 10.57 10.61 1.11
CA PHE A 15 10.57 9.29 1.71
C PHE A 15 10.70 9.33 3.23
N VAL A 16 10.43 8.20 3.87
CA VAL A 16 10.68 7.96 5.30
C VAL A 16 11.89 7.07 5.45
N ASN A 17 12.83 7.47 6.29
CA ASN A 17 13.86 6.57 6.79
C ASN A 17 13.42 6.10 8.19
N TYR A 18 13.03 4.84 8.31
CA TYR A 18 12.61 4.24 9.59
C TYR A 18 13.81 3.81 10.43
N GLY A 19 15.02 3.84 9.86
CA GLY A 19 16.24 3.40 10.54
C GLY A 19 16.46 1.89 10.41
N GLY A 20 16.98 1.30 11.49
CA GLY A 20 17.36 -0.11 11.52
C GLY A 20 18.74 -0.36 10.92
N LYS A 21 19.13 -1.64 10.82
CA LYS A 21 20.43 -2.08 10.30
C LYS A 21 20.27 -3.36 9.48
N GLY A 22 21.30 -3.73 8.75
CA GLY A 22 21.31 -4.97 7.97
C GLY A 22 20.81 -4.77 6.56
N GLN A 23 20.09 -5.75 6.04
CA GLN A 23 19.60 -5.75 4.68
C GLN A 23 18.54 -4.65 4.48
N THR A 24 18.59 -3.98 3.31
CA THR A 24 17.63 -2.91 3.01
C THR A 24 16.26 -3.49 2.66
N LEU A 25 15.25 -2.99 3.36
CA LEU A 25 13.84 -3.25 3.10
C LEU A 25 13.18 -1.94 2.66
N HIS A 26 12.56 -1.96 1.50
CA HIS A 26 11.75 -0.85 1.01
C HIS A 26 10.26 -1.15 1.25
N PHE A 27 9.56 -0.24 1.92
CA PHE A 27 8.12 -0.33 2.18
C PHE A 27 7.34 0.70 1.38
N LEU A 28 6.28 0.28 0.67
CA LEU A 28 5.38 1.16 -0.06
C LEU A 28 3.95 1.05 0.47
N HIS A 29 3.44 2.18 0.95
CA HIS A 29 2.13 2.28 1.60
C HIS A 29 0.94 2.22 0.62
N ALA A 30 -0.28 2.08 1.16
CA ALA A 30 -1.51 2.04 0.37
C ALA A 30 -2.09 3.43 0.08
N ASN A 31 -3.11 3.44 -0.78
CA ASN A 31 -3.92 4.61 -1.10
C ASN A 31 -4.70 5.08 0.14
N GLY A 32 -4.60 6.36 0.49
CA GLY A 32 -5.32 6.95 1.63
C GLY A 32 -4.74 6.64 3.02
N TYR A 33 -3.66 5.83 3.09
CA TYR A 33 -3.02 5.43 4.35
C TYR A 33 -1.55 5.85 4.37
N PRO A 34 -1.22 7.04 4.89
CA PRO A 34 0.17 7.50 5.04
C PRO A 34 1.04 6.53 5.84
N PRO A 35 2.37 6.59 5.69
CA PRO A 35 3.31 5.70 6.39
C PRO A 35 3.10 5.61 7.90
N ALA A 36 2.72 6.70 8.56
CA ALA A 36 2.48 6.73 10.00
C ALA A 36 1.35 5.79 10.47
N CYS A 37 0.41 5.43 9.58
CA CYS A 37 -0.62 4.45 9.89
C CYS A 37 -0.06 3.06 10.17
N TYR A 38 1.12 2.74 9.66
CA TYR A 38 1.75 1.42 9.73
C TYR A 38 2.77 1.29 10.86
N GLN A 39 2.84 2.27 11.78
CA GLN A 39 3.85 2.30 12.84
C GLN A 39 4.06 0.95 13.54
N PRO A 40 3.03 0.19 13.97
CA PRO A 40 3.23 -1.07 14.65
C PRO A 40 3.95 -2.15 13.81
N LEU A 41 3.75 -2.16 12.50
CA LEU A 41 4.44 -3.06 11.59
C LEU A 41 5.83 -2.55 11.24
N THR A 42 5.96 -1.25 10.94
CA THR A 42 7.24 -0.67 10.50
C THR A 42 8.29 -0.65 11.60
N GLU A 43 7.91 -0.45 12.85
CA GLU A 43 8.83 -0.56 14.00
C GLU A 43 9.38 -1.99 14.16
N ARG A 44 8.55 -3.02 13.97
CA ARG A 44 8.99 -4.43 14.01
C ARG A 44 9.95 -4.74 12.87
N LEU A 45 9.61 -4.34 11.64
CA LEU A 45 10.50 -4.55 10.50
C LEU A 45 11.81 -3.78 10.65
N ALA A 46 11.78 -2.53 11.11
CA ALA A 46 12.99 -1.73 11.34
C ALA A 46 13.87 -2.27 12.48
N SER A 47 13.35 -3.12 13.37
CA SER A 47 14.17 -3.80 14.38
C SER A 47 15.10 -4.86 13.77
N GLN A 48 14.79 -5.37 12.57
CA GLN A 48 15.53 -6.43 11.88
C GLN A 48 16.25 -5.96 10.61
N TYR A 49 15.73 -4.91 9.94
CA TYR A 49 16.16 -4.44 8.62
C TYR A 49 16.50 -2.95 8.64
N HIS A 50 17.40 -2.52 7.74
CA HIS A 50 17.49 -1.12 7.38
C HIS A 50 16.29 -0.76 6.52
N MET A 51 15.33 -0.03 7.07
CA MET A 51 14.03 0.18 6.45
C MET A 51 13.86 1.61 5.93
N VAL A 52 13.48 1.72 4.66
CA VAL A 52 13.12 2.98 3.99
C VAL A 52 11.77 2.84 3.26
N GLY A 53 11.07 3.95 3.05
CA GLY A 53 9.80 3.90 2.33
C GLY A 53 9.57 5.17 1.53
N MET A 54 9.47 5.04 0.20
CA MET A 54 9.07 6.13 -0.68
C MET A 54 7.65 6.59 -0.35
N LEU A 55 7.40 7.89 -0.37
CA LEU A 55 6.04 8.42 -0.33
C LEU A 55 5.41 8.37 -1.72
N LEU A 56 4.15 7.95 -1.80
CA LEU A 56 3.38 8.11 -3.04
C LEU A 56 3.08 9.59 -3.30
N ARG A 57 2.92 9.96 -4.57
CA ARG A 57 2.68 11.34 -5.04
C ARG A 57 1.65 12.14 -4.24
N PRO A 58 0.52 11.56 -3.75
CA PRO A 58 -0.42 12.30 -2.90
C PRO A 58 0.19 12.99 -1.68
N LEU A 59 1.35 12.52 -1.23
CA LEU A 59 2.09 13.07 -0.10
C LEU A 59 3.27 13.97 -0.53
N TRP A 60 3.43 14.21 -1.84
CA TRP A 60 4.47 15.11 -2.35
C TRP A 60 3.99 16.54 -2.35
N PRO A 61 4.87 17.51 -2.08
CA PRO A 61 4.54 18.93 -2.25
C PRO A 61 4.12 19.22 -3.69
N ASN A 62 3.06 19.99 -3.86
CA ASN A 62 2.57 20.50 -5.14
C ASN A 62 2.13 19.44 -6.18
N SER A 63 2.07 18.17 -5.82
CA SER A 63 1.56 17.12 -6.71
C SER A 63 0.05 17.29 -6.97
N LYS A 64 -0.39 16.91 -8.17
CA LYS A 64 -1.79 17.06 -8.60
C LYS A 64 -2.37 15.74 -9.09
N PRO A 65 -3.63 15.40 -8.75
CA PRO A 65 -4.26 14.15 -9.17
C PRO A 65 -4.27 13.94 -10.69
N GLU A 66 -4.31 15.01 -11.47
CA GLU A 66 -4.35 14.97 -12.94
C GLU A 66 -3.05 14.46 -13.57
N GLU A 67 -1.96 14.39 -12.82
CA GLU A 67 -0.67 13.88 -13.29
C GLU A 67 -0.69 12.38 -13.59
N ILE A 68 -1.70 11.65 -13.13
CA ILE A 68 -1.80 10.21 -13.37
C ILE A 68 -3.06 9.86 -14.18
N ASN A 69 -2.90 8.96 -15.14
CA ASN A 69 -3.98 8.32 -15.89
C ASN A 69 -4.04 6.79 -15.69
N ASP A 70 -2.96 6.24 -15.18
CA ASP A 70 -2.80 4.87 -14.68
C ASP A 70 -1.72 4.86 -13.58
N TRP A 71 -1.36 3.69 -13.08
CA TRP A 71 -0.38 3.55 -12.01
C TRP A 71 1.07 3.40 -12.48
N THR A 72 1.33 3.55 -13.79
CA THR A 72 2.70 3.53 -14.34
C THR A 72 3.61 4.61 -13.73
N PRO A 73 3.13 5.87 -13.52
CA PRO A 73 3.95 6.90 -12.89
C PRO A 73 4.50 6.49 -11.52
N PHE A 74 3.71 5.83 -10.67
CA PHE A 74 4.20 5.37 -9.37
C PHE A 74 5.31 4.32 -9.47
N THR A 75 5.25 3.44 -10.49
CA THR A 75 6.32 2.47 -10.75
C THR A 75 7.58 3.16 -11.22
N ASN A 76 7.47 4.18 -12.07
CA ASN A 76 8.61 4.98 -12.52
C ASN A 76 9.24 5.75 -11.36
N ASP A 77 8.39 6.31 -10.48
CA ASP A 77 8.84 7.02 -9.29
C ASP A 77 9.62 6.08 -8.34
N LEU A 78 9.15 4.85 -8.16
CA LEU A 78 9.82 3.87 -7.31
C LEU A 78 11.21 3.50 -7.86
N LEU A 79 11.32 3.23 -9.15
CA LEU A 79 12.61 2.90 -9.77
C LEU A 79 13.57 4.11 -9.72
N LYS A 80 13.06 5.32 -10.00
CA LYS A 80 13.82 6.56 -9.84
C LYS A 80 14.29 6.77 -8.40
N PHE A 81 13.42 6.52 -7.41
CA PHE A 81 13.77 6.58 -5.99
C PHE A 81 14.91 5.62 -5.66
N PHE A 82 14.88 4.40 -6.20
CA PHE A 82 15.97 3.45 -6.02
C PHE A 82 17.29 3.96 -6.60
N ASP A 83 17.27 4.59 -7.78
CA ASP A 83 18.45 5.21 -8.37
C ASP A 83 18.99 6.36 -7.51
N GLU A 84 18.12 7.26 -7.06
CA GLU A 84 18.49 8.42 -6.23
C GLU A 84 19.08 7.99 -4.88
N GLN A 85 18.54 6.96 -4.26
CA GLN A 85 19.02 6.42 -2.98
C GLN A 85 20.10 5.35 -3.14
N LYS A 86 20.50 5.01 -4.38
CA LYS A 86 21.47 3.93 -4.69
C LYS A 86 21.06 2.61 -4.04
N LEU A 87 19.78 2.27 -4.14
CA LEU A 87 19.21 1.05 -3.57
C LEU A 87 19.23 -0.06 -4.62
N ASP A 88 20.08 -1.04 -4.37
CA ASP A 88 20.16 -2.26 -5.15
C ASP A 88 19.88 -3.46 -4.27
N SER A 89 19.22 -4.48 -4.83
CA SER A 89 19.01 -5.75 -4.12
C SER A 89 18.20 -5.62 -2.81
N VAL A 90 17.08 -4.91 -2.87
CA VAL A 90 16.20 -4.66 -1.71
C VAL A 90 15.18 -5.79 -1.46
N ILE A 91 14.69 -5.91 -0.25
CA ILE A 91 13.43 -6.60 0.05
C ILE A 91 12.30 -5.62 -0.25
N GLY A 92 11.47 -5.92 -1.25
CA GLY A 92 10.32 -5.09 -1.62
C GLY A 92 9.08 -5.49 -0.82
N VAL A 93 8.59 -4.59 0.02
CA VAL A 93 7.36 -4.78 0.80
C VAL A 93 6.33 -3.75 0.38
N GLY A 94 5.12 -4.16 0.08
CA GLY A 94 4.07 -3.21 -0.32
C GLY A 94 2.69 -3.62 0.13
N HIS A 95 1.82 -2.64 0.35
CA HIS A 95 0.41 -2.85 0.68
C HIS A 95 -0.49 -2.26 -0.41
N SER A 96 -1.50 -3.01 -0.84
CA SER A 96 -2.53 -2.52 -1.77
C SER A 96 -1.92 -2.03 -3.11
N ILE A 97 -2.08 -0.76 -3.46
CA ILE A 97 -1.39 -0.14 -4.61
C ILE A 97 0.12 -0.25 -4.47
N GLY A 98 0.67 -0.08 -3.25
CA GLY A 98 2.09 -0.24 -2.99
C GLY A 98 2.60 -1.63 -3.36
N ALA A 99 1.81 -2.68 -3.14
CA ALA A 99 2.12 -4.04 -3.55
C ALA A 99 2.15 -4.18 -5.08
N ILE A 100 1.19 -3.59 -5.80
CA ILE A 100 1.15 -3.59 -7.27
C ILE A 100 2.32 -2.81 -7.88
N VAL A 101 2.63 -1.64 -7.32
CA VAL A 101 3.77 -0.82 -7.78
C VAL A 101 5.09 -1.56 -7.59
N THR A 102 5.29 -2.20 -6.42
CA THR A 102 6.47 -3.01 -6.12
C THR A 102 6.58 -4.21 -7.06
N LEU A 103 5.46 -4.93 -7.30
CA LEU A 103 5.42 -6.05 -8.24
C LEU A 103 5.75 -5.62 -9.67
N ARG A 104 5.22 -4.48 -10.14
CA ARG A 104 5.51 -3.93 -11.47
C ARG A 104 6.97 -3.50 -11.60
N ALA A 105 7.56 -2.92 -10.55
CA ALA A 105 8.97 -2.58 -10.52
C ALA A 105 9.84 -3.84 -10.60
N ALA A 106 9.52 -4.89 -9.85
CA ALA A 106 10.23 -6.17 -9.92
C ALA A 106 10.09 -6.88 -11.28
N LEU A 107 8.98 -6.73 -11.98
CA LEU A 107 8.82 -7.23 -13.36
C LEU A 107 9.69 -6.47 -14.36
N ARG A 108 9.98 -5.20 -14.13
CA ARG A 108 10.83 -4.38 -15.01
C ARG A 108 12.32 -4.55 -14.71
N GLU A 109 12.68 -4.53 -13.44
CA GLU A 109 14.05 -4.57 -12.95
C GLU A 109 14.20 -5.62 -11.82
N PRO A 110 14.09 -6.92 -12.16
CA PRO A 110 14.08 -7.99 -11.15
C PRO A 110 15.38 -8.03 -10.32
N SER A 111 16.51 -7.64 -10.89
CA SER A 111 17.79 -7.59 -10.18
C SER A 111 17.84 -6.63 -8.99
N ARG A 112 16.93 -5.64 -8.95
CA ARG A 112 16.79 -4.71 -7.81
C ARG A 112 16.17 -5.36 -6.58
N PHE A 113 15.61 -6.58 -6.68
CA PHE A 113 14.84 -7.19 -5.61
C PHE A 113 15.40 -8.55 -5.23
N ARG A 114 15.55 -8.80 -3.93
CA ARG A 114 15.91 -10.10 -3.35
C ARG A 114 14.69 -10.96 -3.03
N ALA A 115 13.65 -10.31 -2.55
CA ALA A 115 12.36 -10.94 -2.22
C ALA A 115 11.24 -9.89 -2.28
N LEU A 116 10.01 -10.36 -2.46
CA LEU A 116 8.80 -9.52 -2.43
C LEU A 116 7.83 -10.02 -1.36
N VAL A 117 7.32 -9.09 -0.56
CA VAL A 117 6.23 -9.32 0.39
C VAL A 117 5.06 -8.40 0.00
N LEU A 118 4.04 -8.97 -0.60
CA LEU A 118 2.91 -8.25 -1.17
C LEU A 118 1.68 -8.44 -0.29
N MET A 119 1.31 -7.43 0.46
CA MET A 119 0.14 -7.44 1.34
C MET A 119 -1.07 -6.93 0.58
N GLU A 120 -2.09 -7.77 0.42
CA GLU A 120 -3.36 -7.39 -0.22
C GLU A 120 -3.18 -6.63 -1.55
N PRO A 121 -2.44 -7.16 -2.54
CA PRO A 121 -2.26 -6.47 -3.81
C PRO A 121 -3.61 -6.22 -4.49
N VAL A 122 -3.81 -5.03 -5.06
CA VAL A 122 -5.03 -4.69 -5.82
C VAL A 122 -4.97 -5.38 -7.17
N LEU A 123 -5.22 -6.67 -7.17
CA LEU A 123 -5.24 -7.51 -8.36
C LEU A 123 -6.59 -8.22 -8.47
N PHE A 124 -7.39 -7.82 -9.46
CA PHE A 124 -8.71 -8.39 -9.70
C PHE A 124 -8.69 -9.44 -10.82
N PRO A 125 -9.70 -10.33 -10.90
CA PRO A 125 -9.85 -11.24 -12.02
C PRO A 125 -9.92 -10.49 -13.36
N ARG A 126 -9.46 -11.15 -14.43
CA ARG A 126 -9.37 -10.54 -15.76
C ARG A 126 -10.71 -9.99 -16.28
N TYR A 127 -11.83 -10.68 -16.00
CA TYR A 127 -13.16 -10.22 -16.41
C TYR A 127 -13.53 -8.90 -15.72
N PHE A 128 -13.24 -8.76 -14.43
CA PHE A 128 -13.49 -7.52 -13.69
C PHE A 128 -12.67 -6.35 -14.25
N ILE A 129 -11.41 -6.60 -14.63
CA ILE A 129 -10.55 -5.58 -15.26
C ILE A 129 -11.15 -5.13 -16.58
N LEU A 130 -11.65 -6.06 -17.40
CA LEU A 130 -12.29 -5.73 -18.69
C LEU A 130 -13.56 -4.92 -18.49
N GLU A 131 -14.43 -5.31 -17.56
CA GLU A 131 -15.66 -4.59 -17.22
C GLU A 131 -15.36 -3.17 -16.70
N TRP A 132 -14.37 -3.06 -15.81
CA TRP A 132 -13.96 -1.75 -15.29
C TRP A 132 -13.38 -0.85 -16.39
N ASN A 133 -12.54 -1.39 -17.27
CA ASN A 133 -11.98 -0.63 -18.38
C ASN A 133 -13.07 -0.17 -19.34
N LEU A 134 -14.06 -1.01 -19.61
CA LEU A 134 -15.22 -0.64 -20.42
C LEU A 134 -16.02 0.50 -19.76
N ALA A 135 -16.32 0.37 -18.47
CA ALA A 135 -17.01 1.42 -17.71
C ALA A 135 -16.27 2.78 -17.76
N ARG A 136 -14.93 2.75 -17.69
CA ARG A 136 -14.11 3.96 -17.83
C ARG A 136 -14.21 4.57 -19.23
N VAL A 137 -14.11 3.78 -20.27
CA VAL A 137 -14.21 4.25 -21.67
C VAL A 137 -15.53 4.96 -21.91
N PHE A 138 -16.63 4.49 -21.31
CA PHE A 138 -17.94 5.12 -21.40
C PHE A 138 -18.16 6.24 -20.37
N GLY A 139 -17.12 6.67 -19.62
CA GLY A 139 -17.23 7.76 -18.64
C GLY A 139 -18.06 7.41 -17.39
N LEU A 140 -18.36 6.14 -17.16
CA LEU A 140 -19.19 5.69 -16.04
C LEU A 140 -18.39 5.47 -14.75
N GLY A 141 -17.07 5.37 -14.83
CA GLY A 141 -16.21 4.98 -13.70
C GLY A 141 -16.45 5.76 -12.42
N ASN A 142 -16.54 7.10 -12.51
CA ASN A 142 -16.80 7.96 -11.35
C ASN A 142 -18.18 7.76 -10.72
N LYS A 143 -19.16 7.28 -11.50
CA LYS A 143 -20.55 7.12 -11.04
C LYS A 143 -20.79 5.79 -10.33
N ILE A 144 -20.13 4.73 -10.81
CA ILE A 144 -20.39 3.36 -10.36
C ILE A 144 -19.42 2.85 -9.27
N HIS A 145 -18.24 3.48 -9.11
CA HIS A 145 -17.24 3.01 -8.17
C HIS A 145 -17.50 3.57 -6.76
N PRO A 146 -17.89 2.73 -5.79
CA PRO A 146 -18.33 3.22 -4.47
C PRO A 146 -17.21 3.90 -3.69
N LEU A 147 -15.95 3.44 -3.83
CA LEU A 147 -14.80 3.99 -3.12
C LEU A 147 -14.44 5.41 -3.61
N ILE A 148 -14.66 5.72 -4.90
CA ILE A 148 -14.46 7.08 -5.43
C ILE A 148 -15.40 8.05 -4.75
N GLN A 149 -16.70 7.71 -4.71
CA GLN A 149 -17.69 8.53 -4.05
C GLN A 149 -17.47 8.63 -2.55
N GLY A 150 -17.05 7.53 -1.92
CA GLY A 150 -16.68 7.49 -0.51
C GLY A 150 -15.51 8.42 -0.19
N ALA A 151 -14.44 8.37 -0.99
CA ALA A 151 -13.27 9.23 -0.83
C ALA A 151 -13.64 10.71 -0.92
N LEU A 152 -14.35 11.12 -1.97
CA LEU A 152 -14.73 12.53 -2.19
C LEU A 152 -15.64 13.09 -1.08
N LYS A 153 -16.42 12.23 -0.41
CA LYS A 153 -17.33 12.61 0.69
C LYS A 153 -16.67 12.55 2.07
N ARG A 154 -15.39 12.18 2.16
CA ARG A 154 -14.68 12.09 3.46
C ARG A 154 -14.66 13.45 4.15
N ARG A 155 -14.95 13.45 5.47
CA ARG A 155 -14.69 14.60 6.32
C ARG A 155 -13.18 14.91 6.29
N ARG A 156 -12.84 16.18 6.10
CA ARG A 156 -11.45 16.63 5.90
C ARG A 156 -10.82 17.16 7.17
N GLU A 157 -11.61 17.73 8.05
CA GLU A 157 -11.17 18.39 9.27
C GLU A 157 -11.86 17.79 10.49
N PHE A 158 -11.14 17.77 11.59
CA PHE A 158 -11.57 17.16 12.84
C PHE A 158 -11.12 18.04 14.01
N ASP A 159 -12.01 18.25 14.96
CA ASP A 159 -11.73 19.03 16.17
C ASP A 159 -11.14 18.13 17.28
N ASP A 160 -11.48 16.84 17.25
CA ASP A 160 -11.23 15.90 18.32
C ASP A 160 -11.06 14.48 17.75
N LEU A 161 -9.88 13.87 17.97
CA LEU A 161 -9.58 12.53 17.46
C LEU A 161 -10.25 11.42 18.29
N ASP A 162 -10.62 11.66 19.55
CA ASP A 162 -11.39 10.68 20.33
C ASP A 162 -12.80 10.50 19.75
N LYS A 163 -13.44 11.58 19.30
CA LYS A 163 -14.70 11.49 18.56
C LYS A 163 -14.56 10.75 17.22
N VAL A 164 -13.42 10.92 16.54
CA VAL A 164 -13.13 10.16 15.32
C VAL A 164 -12.97 8.67 15.65
N PHE A 165 -12.25 8.35 16.72
CA PHE A 165 -12.08 6.97 17.20
C PHE A 165 -13.42 6.32 17.52
N GLU A 166 -14.28 6.94 18.30
CA GLU A 166 -15.61 6.43 18.62
C GLU A 166 -16.44 6.17 17.34
N GLY A 167 -16.41 7.10 16.38
CA GLY A 167 -17.10 6.96 15.11
C GLY A 167 -16.56 5.80 14.25
N TYR A 168 -15.23 5.60 14.23
CA TYR A 168 -14.59 4.55 13.47
C TYR A 168 -14.79 3.19 14.12
N ARG A 169 -14.70 3.09 15.45
CA ARG A 169 -14.90 1.84 16.21
C ARG A 169 -16.25 1.17 15.92
N ARG A 170 -17.27 1.96 15.62
CA ARG A 170 -18.63 1.46 15.29
C ARG A 170 -18.76 0.94 13.85
N ARG A 171 -17.75 1.17 12.97
CA ARG A 171 -17.85 0.77 11.57
C ARG A 171 -17.34 -0.67 11.39
N PRO A 172 -18.08 -1.54 10.68
CA PRO A 172 -17.69 -2.94 10.47
C PRO A 172 -16.31 -3.13 9.84
N ILE A 173 -15.84 -2.16 9.02
CA ILE A 173 -14.53 -2.23 8.37
C ILE A 173 -13.37 -2.23 9.39
N PHE A 174 -13.57 -1.69 10.60
CA PHE A 174 -12.54 -1.65 11.64
C PHE A 174 -12.71 -2.72 12.72
N ARG A 175 -13.55 -3.75 12.49
CA ARG A 175 -13.88 -4.77 13.49
C ARG A 175 -12.69 -5.58 14.00
N PHE A 176 -11.66 -5.73 13.18
CA PHE A 176 -10.47 -6.51 13.51
C PHE A 176 -9.30 -5.68 14.04
N PHE A 177 -9.42 -4.36 14.04
CA PHE A 177 -8.44 -3.52 14.71
C PHE A 177 -8.53 -3.68 16.23
N SER A 178 -7.38 -3.74 16.92
CA SER A 178 -7.32 -3.39 18.32
C SER A 178 -7.60 -1.89 18.51
N ASP A 179 -8.03 -1.48 19.69
CA ASP A 179 -8.24 -0.05 19.97
C ASP A 179 -6.94 0.75 19.83
N GLU A 180 -5.81 0.17 20.23
CA GLU A 180 -4.48 0.75 20.07
C GLU A 180 -4.15 0.98 18.60
N ASN A 181 -4.24 -0.05 17.77
CA ASN A 181 -3.95 0.06 16.34
C ASN A 181 -4.90 1.03 15.62
N LEU A 182 -6.16 1.08 16.03
CA LEU A 182 -7.13 2.02 15.48
C LEU A 182 -6.76 3.47 15.84
N ARG A 183 -6.30 3.75 17.06
CA ARG A 183 -5.81 5.07 17.46
C ARG A 183 -4.56 5.46 16.68
N ILE A 184 -3.60 4.54 16.52
CA ILE A 184 -2.40 4.78 15.69
C ILE A 184 -2.80 5.07 14.24
N PHE A 185 -3.73 4.30 13.69
CA PHE A 185 -4.25 4.54 12.34
C PHE A 185 -4.86 5.94 12.19
N ILE A 186 -5.72 6.36 13.13
CA ILE A 186 -6.37 7.68 13.12
C ILE A 186 -5.31 8.79 13.20
N ASN A 187 -4.36 8.67 14.11
CA ASN A 187 -3.25 9.62 14.24
C ASN A 187 -2.40 9.68 12.95
N GLY A 188 -2.14 8.53 12.34
CA GLY A 188 -1.34 8.43 11.11
C GLY A 188 -2.03 9.00 9.87
N MET A 189 -3.35 8.96 9.80
CA MET A 189 -4.11 9.51 8.67
C MET A 189 -4.41 11.00 8.80
N THR A 190 -4.10 11.62 9.94
CA THR A 190 -4.34 13.04 10.23
C THR A 190 -3.04 13.78 10.50
N LYS A 191 -3.07 15.10 10.36
CA LYS A 191 -2.01 16.01 10.80
C LYS A 191 -2.64 17.17 11.57
N GLN A 192 -1.91 17.68 12.55
CA GLN A 192 -2.34 18.82 13.35
C GLN A 192 -2.29 20.10 12.53
N LYS A 193 -3.31 20.93 12.61
CA LYS A 193 -3.37 22.26 12.00
C LYS A 193 -2.70 23.31 12.90
N ALA A 194 -2.16 24.37 12.31
CA ALA A 194 -1.51 25.45 13.05
C ALA A 194 -2.50 26.24 13.94
N ASP A 195 -3.76 26.31 13.52
CA ASP A 195 -4.85 27.02 14.21
C ASP A 195 -5.62 26.12 15.20
N GLY A 196 -5.16 24.91 15.43
CA GLY A 196 -5.79 23.88 16.25
C GLY A 196 -6.64 22.90 15.43
N GLY A 197 -7.03 21.79 16.08
CA GLY A 197 -7.70 20.68 15.40
C GLY A 197 -6.79 19.89 14.47
N TYR A 198 -7.39 19.10 13.57
CA TYR A 198 -6.69 18.15 12.71
C TYR A 198 -7.30 18.17 11.31
N GLU A 199 -6.50 17.82 10.31
CA GLU A 199 -6.95 17.61 8.94
C GLU A 199 -6.39 16.31 8.38
N LEU A 200 -6.99 15.81 7.29
CA LEU A 200 -6.45 14.63 6.61
C LEU A 200 -5.06 14.92 6.06
N ALA A 201 -4.12 14.02 6.33
CA ALA A 201 -2.77 14.06 5.75
C ALA A 201 -2.76 13.68 4.25
N TYR A 202 -3.84 13.06 3.76
CA TYR A 202 -3.96 12.55 2.40
C TYR A 202 -5.21 13.13 1.74
N SER A 203 -5.05 13.74 0.55
CA SER A 203 -6.15 14.40 -0.15
C SER A 203 -7.22 13.40 -0.64
N PRO A 204 -8.51 13.66 -0.35
CA PRO A 204 -9.62 12.90 -0.90
C PRO A 204 -9.66 12.87 -2.43
N GLU A 205 -9.22 13.94 -3.12
CA GLU A 205 -9.14 14.02 -4.57
C GLU A 205 -8.09 13.06 -5.12
N TRP A 206 -6.92 13.00 -4.46
CA TRP A 206 -5.90 12.03 -4.80
C TRP A 206 -6.37 10.60 -4.54
N GLU A 207 -7.02 10.34 -3.39
CA GLU A 207 -7.58 9.03 -3.07
C GLU A 207 -8.56 8.56 -4.16
N ALA A 208 -9.50 9.43 -4.54
CA ALA A 208 -10.46 9.18 -5.60
C ALA A 208 -9.80 8.95 -6.97
N ARG A 209 -8.76 9.74 -7.29
CA ARG A 209 -8.04 9.62 -8.57
C ARG A 209 -7.30 8.29 -8.69
N ILE A 210 -6.69 7.82 -7.60
CA ILE A 210 -6.03 6.53 -7.57
C ILE A 210 -7.05 5.39 -7.79
N TYR A 211 -8.21 5.43 -7.14
CA TYR A 211 -9.29 4.46 -7.42
C TYR A 211 -9.74 4.52 -8.88
N TYR A 212 -9.94 5.70 -9.44
CA TYR A 212 -10.36 5.86 -10.83
C TYR A 212 -9.35 5.34 -11.83
N THR A 213 -8.05 5.55 -11.58
CA THR A 213 -6.96 5.19 -12.49
C THR A 213 -6.43 3.78 -12.27
N GLY A 214 -6.91 3.09 -11.23
CA GLY A 214 -6.53 1.72 -10.91
C GLY A 214 -6.94 0.70 -11.97
N VAL A 215 -6.29 -0.45 -11.92
CA VAL A 215 -6.47 -1.67 -12.72
C VAL A 215 -6.45 -1.50 -14.26
N TRP A 216 -6.30 -0.29 -14.78
CA TRP A 216 -6.34 0.02 -16.21
C TRP A 216 -5.36 -0.82 -17.03
N ARG A 217 -4.16 -1.10 -16.51
CA ARG A 217 -3.12 -1.89 -17.18
C ARG A 217 -2.88 -3.27 -16.56
N ASP A 218 -3.78 -3.75 -15.72
CA ASP A 218 -3.54 -4.97 -14.95
C ASP A 218 -3.69 -6.26 -15.79
N LEU A 219 -4.27 -6.18 -17.00
CA LEU A 219 -4.18 -7.27 -17.99
C LEU A 219 -2.72 -7.58 -18.36
N ASP A 220 -1.87 -6.53 -18.46
CA ASP A 220 -0.43 -6.71 -18.71
C ASP A 220 0.24 -7.37 -17.49
N LEU A 221 -0.19 -7.03 -16.29
CA LEU A 221 0.30 -7.67 -15.06
C LEU A 221 -0.02 -9.16 -15.07
N TRP A 222 -1.28 -9.54 -15.39
CA TRP A 222 -1.68 -10.94 -15.55
C TRP A 222 -0.87 -11.70 -16.60
N LYS A 223 -0.55 -11.06 -17.72
CA LYS A 223 0.27 -11.63 -18.79
C LYS A 223 1.70 -11.91 -18.32
N ASN A 224 2.26 -11.02 -17.49
CA ASN A 224 3.65 -11.07 -17.06
C ASN A 224 3.87 -11.80 -15.70
N LEU A 225 2.82 -12.17 -14.96
CA LEU A 225 2.94 -12.92 -13.71
C LEU A 225 3.86 -14.17 -13.79
N PRO A 226 3.82 -14.98 -14.87
CA PRO A 226 4.73 -16.13 -15.01
C PRO A 226 6.21 -15.77 -15.07
N ARG A 227 6.56 -14.52 -15.34
CA ARG A 227 7.93 -14.02 -15.44
C ARG A 227 8.53 -13.59 -14.08
N ILE A 228 7.73 -13.60 -13.01
CA ILE A 228 8.22 -13.31 -11.67
C ILE A 228 9.08 -14.46 -11.20
N GLU A 229 10.39 -14.23 -11.12
CA GLU A 229 11.39 -15.17 -10.60
C GLU A 229 11.88 -14.80 -9.20
N VAL A 230 11.72 -13.54 -8.82
CA VAL A 230 12.04 -13.06 -7.48
C VAL A 230 11.18 -13.81 -6.46
N PRO A 231 11.77 -14.39 -5.39
CA PRO A 231 11.00 -15.04 -4.33
C PRO A 231 9.88 -14.12 -3.83
N THR A 232 8.65 -14.59 -3.91
CA THR A 232 7.47 -13.74 -3.66
C THR A 232 6.48 -14.43 -2.74
N ILE A 233 6.02 -13.71 -1.71
CA ILE A 233 4.86 -14.06 -0.92
C ILE A 233 3.76 -13.01 -1.06
N ILE A 234 2.52 -13.48 -1.19
CA ILE A 234 1.31 -12.64 -1.07
C ILE A 234 0.63 -13.00 0.25
N ILE A 235 0.39 -12.00 1.09
CA ILE A 235 -0.40 -12.14 2.31
C ILE A 235 -1.76 -11.53 2.07
N ARG A 236 -2.83 -12.31 2.20
CA ARG A 236 -4.21 -11.86 2.01
C ARG A 236 -5.04 -11.99 3.28
N GLY A 237 -6.03 -11.13 3.45
CA GLY A 237 -7.04 -11.32 4.48
C GLY A 237 -8.02 -12.43 4.10
N ALA A 238 -8.43 -13.26 5.03
CA ALA A 238 -9.45 -14.28 4.77
C ALA A 238 -10.80 -13.64 4.40
N GLU A 239 -11.08 -12.44 4.93
CA GLU A 239 -12.33 -11.69 4.71
C GLU A 239 -12.12 -10.44 3.83
N THR A 240 -11.16 -10.53 2.88
CA THR A 240 -10.87 -9.43 1.94
C THR A 240 -11.93 -9.30 0.85
N ASP A 241 -12.18 -8.06 0.44
CA ASP A 241 -12.98 -7.69 -0.72
C ASP A 241 -12.14 -7.27 -1.94
N THR A 242 -10.81 -7.34 -1.82
CA THR A 242 -9.86 -6.83 -2.82
C THR A 242 -9.09 -7.95 -3.52
N PHE A 243 -8.28 -8.72 -2.80
CA PHE A 243 -7.54 -9.86 -3.36
C PHE A 243 -8.31 -11.16 -3.11
N TRP A 244 -9.30 -11.42 -3.96
CA TRP A 244 -10.25 -12.53 -3.80
C TRP A 244 -9.57 -13.90 -3.83
N GLU A 245 -10.17 -14.89 -3.18
CA GLU A 245 -9.67 -16.28 -3.21
C GLU A 245 -9.57 -16.83 -4.64
N SER A 246 -10.53 -16.51 -5.50
CA SER A 246 -10.47 -16.89 -6.92
C SER A 246 -9.29 -16.27 -7.67
N THR A 247 -8.92 -15.04 -7.30
CA THR A 247 -7.72 -14.38 -7.82
C THR A 247 -6.47 -15.09 -7.31
N ALA A 248 -6.40 -15.41 -6.03
CA ALA A 248 -5.29 -16.14 -5.42
C ALA A 248 -5.06 -17.49 -6.14
N LYS A 249 -6.09 -18.30 -6.28
CA LYS A 249 -6.03 -19.57 -7.04
C LYS A 249 -5.55 -19.39 -8.50
N SER A 250 -5.96 -18.28 -9.13
CA SER A 250 -5.54 -17.95 -10.49
C SER A 250 -4.07 -17.51 -10.58
N VAL A 251 -3.55 -16.82 -9.57
CA VAL A 251 -2.14 -16.45 -9.44
C VAL A 251 -1.29 -17.70 -9.24
N GLU A 252 -1.63 -18.58 -8.29
CA GLU A 252 -0.94 -19.85 -8.01
C GLU A 252 -0.88 -20.74 -9.26
N LYS A 253 -1.97 -20.83 -10.01
CA LYS A 253 -2.01 -21.58 -11.27
C LYS A 253 -1.05 -21.01 -12.33
N ARG A 254 -0.89 -19.68 -12.38
CA ARG A 254 -0.04 -19.00 -13.36
C ARG A 254 1.43 -18.99 -12.98
N ASN A 255 1.72 -18.86 -11.71
CA ASN A 255 3.07 -18.89 -11.18
C ASN A 255 3.09 -19.61 -9.82
N PRO A 256 3.31 -20.93 -9.81
CA PRO A 256 3.36 -21.72 -8.58
C PRO A 256 4.50 -21.37 -7.62
N LYS A 257 5.47 -20.55 -8.05
CA LYS A 257 6.57 -20.06 -7.20
C LYS A 257 6.11 -18.94 -6.25
N ILE A 258 5.00 -18.27 -6.53
CA ILE A 258 4.42 -17.25 -5.65
C ILE A 258 3.70 -17.96 -4.52
N LYS A 259 4.20 -17.81 -3.29
CA LYS A 259 3.55 -18.31 -2.07
C LYS A 259 2.37 -17.40 -1.74
N ILE A 260 1.21 -17.97 -1.39
CA ILE A 260 0.05 -17.21 -0.92
C ILE A 260 -0.39 -17.71 0.43
N VAL A 261 -0.57 -16.80 1.39
CA VAL A 261 -1.02 -17.09 2.75
C VAL A 261 -2.26 -16.26 3.05
N ALA A 262 -3.33 -16.90 3.50
CA ALA A 262 -4.51 -16.23 4.01
C ALA A 262 -4.40 -16.06 5.53
N LEU A 263 -4.62 -14.85 6.02
CA LEU A 263 -4.63 -14.53 7.44
C LEU A 263 -6.06 -14.46 7.94
N GLU A 264 -6.39 -15.32 8.90
CA GLU A 264 -7.73 -15.39 9.48
C GLU A 264 -8.11 -14.11 10.23
N LYS A 265 -9.42 -13.80 10.25
CA LYS A 265 -9.97 -12.62 10.95
C LYS A 265 -9.22 -11.35 10.54
N SER A 266 -9.06 -11.15 9.23
CA SER A 266 -8.46 -9.95 8.65
C SER A 266 -9.05 -9.63 7.29
N THR A 267 -8.97 -8.35 6.92
CA THR A 267 -9.51 -7.79 5.68
C THR A 267 -8.40 -7.26 4.79
N HIS A 268 -8.75 -6.41 3.83
CA HIS A 268 -7.78 -5.61 3.06
C HIS A 268 -6.83 -4.78 3.96
N LEU A 269 -7.23 -4.50 5.20
CA LEU A 269 -6.46 -3.70 6.16
C LEU A 269 -5.50 -4.53 7.02
N LEU A 270 -5.22 -5.77 6.67
CA LEU A 270 -4.45 -6.74 7.46
C LEU A 270 -3.13 -6.22 8.07
N PRO A 271 -2.29 -5.38 7.39
CA PRO A 271 -1.06 -4.90 8.03
C PRO A 271 -1.30 -3.88 9.15
N LEU A 272 -2.52 -3.32 9.21
CA LEU A 272 -2.96 -2.38 10.22
C LEU A 272 -3.77 -3.09 11.32
N GLU A 273 -4.47 -4.16 10.96
CA GLU A 273 -5.28 -4.99 11.86
C GLU A 273 -4.41 -5.95 12.69
N LYS A 274 -3.43 -6.57 12.03
CA LYS A 274 -2.65 -7.72 12.49
C LYS A 274 -1.14 -7.54 12.27
N PRO A 275 -0.55 -6.42 12.73
CA PRO A 275 0.85 -6.10 12.42
C PRO A 275 1.85 -7.15 12.92
N GLN A 276 1.58 -7.84 14.05
CA GLN A 276 2.45 -8.87 14.58
C GLN A 276 2.41 -10.12 13.70
N GLU A 277 1.23 -10.60 13.36
CA GLU A 277 1.07 -11.81 12.54
C GLU A 277 1.64 -11.59 11.12
N VAL A 278 1.46 -10.39 10.57
CA VAL A 278 2.07 -10.01 9.27
C VAL A 278 3.59 -9.99 9.35
N PHE A 279 4.15 -9.46 10.44
CA PHE A 279 5.59 -9.49 10.69
C PHE A 279 6.09 -10.93 10.78
N ASP A 280 5.45 -11.81 11.56
CA ASP A 280 5.86 -13.20 11.76
C ASP A 280 5.84 -14.00 10.45
N ILE A 281 4.80 -13.82 9.61
CA ILE A 281 4.72 -14.43 8.28
C ILE A 281 5.84 -13.91 7.38
N THR A 282 6.11 -12.60 7.41
CA THR A 282 7.16 -11.96 6.63
C THR A 282 8.54 -12.51 7.03
N GLU A 283 8.85 -12.54 8.32
CA GLU A 283 10.12 -13.05 8.85
C GLU A 283 10.35 -14.53 8.51
N LYS A 284 9.31 -15.34 8.68
CA LYS A 284 9.40 -16.76 8.32
C LYS A 284 9.72 -16.93 6.83
N PHE A 285 9.00 -16.20 5.97
CA PHE A 285 9.23 -16.27 4.53
C PHE A 285 10.63 -15.81 4.16
N LEU A 286 11.11 -14.68 4.69
CA LEU A 286 12.41 -14.13 4.35
C LEU A 286 13.56 -15.03 4.80
N ARG A 287 13.47 -15.66 5.98
CA ARG A 287 14.45 -16.64 6.43
C ARG A 287 14.52 -17.89 5.54
N ASP A 288 13.40 -18.28 4.90
CA ASP A 288 13.34 -19.43 4.02
C ASP A 288 14.02 -19.16 2.64
N VAL A 289 14.11 -17.87 2.23
CA VAL A 289 14.49 -17.54 0.85
C VAL A 289 15.75 -16.67 0.72
N LEU A 290 16.24 -16.08 1.82
CA LEU A 290 17.46 -15.26 1.86
C LEU A 290 18.60 -15.92 2.58
#